data_c3e5880e5b24deefb48c281c04354584
#
_entry.id   c3e5880e5b24deefb48c281c04354584
#
_cell.length_a   1.000
_cell.length_b   1.000
_cell.length_c   1.000
_cell.angle_alpha   90.00
_cell.angle_beta   90.00
_cell.angle_gamma   90.00
#
_symmetry.space_group_name_H-M   'P 1'
#
loop_
_entity.id
_entity.type
_entity.pdbx_description
1 polymer ?
#
loop_
_entity_poly.entity_id
_entity_poly.type
_entity_poly.pdbx_seq_one_letter_code
_entity_poly.pdbx_strand_id
1 'polypeptide(L)'
;MAIHFFQEDVTFTFKDRNKSKKWIIHCIREEGYELEDLNIVFCSDDYLHSLNVEYLNHDTLTDIITFPYQDNPIHAELYLSIDRIKENALQLEVPFIQELRRVIIHGVLHLCGYGDKTDELKQVMRARENHYLGAFPE
;
A
#
# COMPACT_ATOMS: atom_id res chain seq x y z
N MET A 1 14.74 -2.19 11.10
CA MET A 1 13.39 -1.63 11.18
C MET A 1 13.36 -0.29 10.43
N ALA A 2 13.10 -0.35 9.13
CA ALA A 2 13.18 0.85 8.30
C ALA A 2 12.05 0.89 7.27
N ILE A 3 11.42 2.06 7.15
CA ILE A 3 10.47 2.37 6.08
C ILE A 3 11.04 3.53 5.29
N HIS A 4 11.11 3.36 3.97
CA HIS A 4 11.64 4.38 3.07
C HIS A 4 10.60 4.69 1.99
N PHE A 5 10.49 5.97 1.64
CA PHE A 5 9.60 6.44 0.59
C PHE A 5 10.43 6.93 -0.59
N PHE A 6 10.10 6.47 -1.78
CA PHE A 6 10.78 6.82 -3.02
C PHE A 6 9.77 7.27 -4.07
N GLN A 7 10.26 7.96 -5.08
CA GLN A 7 9.51 8.31 -6.27
C GLN A 7 10.28 7.82 -7.49
N GLU A 8 9.56 7.31 -8.48
CA GLU A 8 10.15 6.98 -9.77
C GLU A 8 9.78 8.10 -10.77
N ASP A 9 8.98 7.84 -11.76
CA ASP A 9 8.71 8.73 -12.88
C ASP A 9 7.62 9.78 -12.59
N VAL A 10 7.42 10.16 -11.34
CA VAL A 10 6.41 11.16 -10.94
C VAL A 10 7.06 12.21 -10.04
N THR A 11 6.49 13.43 -10.06
CA THR A 11 6.81 14.47 -9.09
C THR A 11 5.68 14.48 -8.07
N PHE A 12 5.93 13.87 -6.91
CA PHE A 12 4.93 13.77 -5.86
C PHE A 12 5.61 13.94 -4.50
N THR A 13 5.12 14.90 -3.73
CA THR A 13 5.60 15.12 -2.36
C THR A 13 4.66 14.42 -1.39
N PHE A 14 5.15 13.36 -0.74
CA PHE A 14 4.39 12.68 0.29
C PHE A 14 4.58 13.39 1.62
N LYS A 15 3.51 14.01 2.11
CA LYS A 15 3.50 14.68 3.41
C LYS A 15 3.24 13.64 4.50
N ASP A 16 3.48 14.02 5.76
CA ASP A 16 3.22 13.16 6.93
C ASP A 16 4.02 11.85 6.91
N ARG A 17 5.24 11.88 6.37
CA ARG A 17 6.08 10.67 6.30
C ARG A 17 6.30 10.04 7.67
N ASN A 18 6.62 10.84 8.68
CA ASN A 18 6.89 10.31 10.03
C ASN A 18 5.65 9.71 10.67
N LYS A 19 4.51 10.38 10.53
CA LYS A 19 3.22 9.84 11.01
C LYS A 19 2.88 8.53 10.31
N SER A 20 3.08 8.48 9.01
CA SER A 20 2.79 7.28 8.21
C SER A 20 3.69 6.12 8.60
N LYS A 21 4.98 6.37 8.86
CA LYS A 21 5.90 5.33 9.32
C LYS A 21 5.44 4.73 10.65
N LYS A 22 5.09 5.57 11.61
CA LYS A 22 4.59 5.12 12.93
C LYS A 22 3.30 4.32 12.77
N TRP A 23 2.40 4.78 11.92
CA TRP A 23 1.13 4.14 11.65
C TRP A 23 1.31 2.75 11.04
N ILE A 24 2.19 2.63 10.05
CA ILE A 24 2.49 1.38 9.39
C ILE A 24 3.13 0.39 10.38
N ILE A 25 4.09 0.85 11.17
CA ILE A 25 4.73 0.02 12.20
C ILE A 25 3.70 -0.47 13.21
N HIS A 26 2.80 0.41 13.64
CA HIS A 26 1.71 0.04 14.55
C HIS A 26 0.84 -1.07 13.96
N CYS A 27 0.45 -0.94 12.70
CA CYS A 27 -0.34 -1.96 12.00
C CYS A 27 0.39 -3.30 11.98
N ILE A 28 1.65 -3.30 11.55
CA ILE A 28 2.46 -4.52 11.44
C ILE A 28 2.54 -5.23 12.79
N ARG A 29 2.81 -4.49 13.86
CA ARG A 29 2.93 -5.04 15.21
C ARG A 29 1.60 -5.53 15.76
N GLU A 30 0.53 -4.77 15.54
CA GLU A 30 -0.81 -5.20 15.97
C GLU A 30 -1.22 -6.50 15.30
N GLU A 31 -0.79 -6.72 14.06
CA GLU A 31 -1.07 -7.96 13.34
C GLU A 31 -0.13 -9.11 13.75
N GLY A 32 0.78 -8.88 14.69
CA GLY A 32 1.66 -9.92 15.19
C GLY A 32 2.94 -10.13 14.39
N TYR A 33 3.32 -9.15 13.57
CA TYR A 33 4.52 -9.22 12.73
C TYR A 33 5.56 -8.21 13.21
N GLU A 34 6.80 -8.44 12.79
CA GLU A 34 7.91 -7.50 12.96
C GLU A 34 8.32 -6.95 11.60
N LEU A 35 8.90 -5.77 11.58
CA LEU A 35 9.36 -5.12 10.36
C LEU A 35 10.88 -5.13 10.31
N GLU A 36 11.45 -5.60 9.19
CA GLU A 36 12.86 -5.44 8.91
C GLU A 36 13.09 -4.24 7.99
N ASP A 37 12.54 -4.28 6.78
CA ASP A 37 12.73 -3.20 5.80
C ASP A 37 11.55 -3.15 4.84
N LEU A 38 11.02 -1.95 4.62
CA LEU A 38 9.89 -1.74 3.70
C LEU A 38 10.15 -0.50 2.86
N ASN A 39 10.20 -0.68 1.55
CA ASN A 39 10.29 0.41 0.59
C ASN A 39 8.94 0.66 -0.03
N ILE A 40 8.49 1.91 0.00
CA ILE A 40 7.22 2.33 -0.61
C ILE A 40 7.59 3.29 -1.75
N VAL A 41 7.24 2.90 -2.98
CA VAL A 41 7.63 3.61 -4.19
C VAL A 41 6.39 4.16 -4.89
N PHE A 42 6.35 5.47 -5.08
CA PHE A 42 5.28 6.15 -5.81
C PHE A 42 5.69 6.29 -7.27
N CYS A 43 4.80 5.94 -8.18
CA CYS A 43 5.08 5.94 -9.61
C CYS A 43 3.82 6.28 -10.42
N SER A 44 3.95 6.29 -11.76
CA SER A 44 2.84 6.50 -12.68
C SER A 44 2.12 5.20 -13.00
N ASP A 45 0.93 5.32 -13.62
CA ASP A 45 0.21 4.17 -14.18
C ASP A 45 1.07 3.38 -15.16
N ASP A 46 1.80 4.08 -16.05
CA ASP A 46 2.64 3.42 -17.06
C ASP A 46 3.76 2.62 -16.42
N TYR A 47 4.41 3.17 -15.41
CA TYR A 47 5.49 2.48 -14.70
C TYR A 47 4.94 1.23 -14.00
N LEU A 48 3.85 1.36 -13.28
CA LEU A 48 3.25 0.25 -12.56
C LEU A 48 2.73 -0.82 -13.52
N HIS A 49 2.12 -0.41 -14.62
CA HIS A 49 1.64 -1.32 -15.66
C HIS A 49 2.80 -2.15 -16.24
N SER A 50 3.94 -1.52 -16.53
CA SER A 50 5.10 -2.24 -17.04
C SER A 50 5.63 -3.27 -16.04
N LEU A 51 5.62 -2.97 -14.74
CA LEU A 51 5.97 -3.94 -13.70
C LEU A 51 4.97 -5.10 -13.65
N ASN A 52 3.68 -4.78 -13.78
CA ASN A 52 2.62 -5.79 -13.75
C ASN A 52 2.76 -6.79 -14.91
N VAL A 53 3.05 -6.28 -16.11
CA VAL A 53 3.30 -7.12 -17.29
C VAL A 53 4.59 -7.92 -17.14
N GLU A 54 5.69 -7.28 -16.74
CA GLU A 54 7.01 -7.89 -16.70
C GLU A 54 7.15 -8.95 -15.61
N TYR A 55 6.66 -8.68 -14.41
CA TYR A 55 6.91 -9.52 -13.24
C TYR A 55 5.73 -10.40 -12.85
N LEU A 56 4.50 -9.98 -13.14
CA LEU A 56 3.29 -10.71 -12.74
C LEU A 56 2.55 -11.32 -13.93
N ASN A 57 2.99 -10.99 -15.14
CA ASN A 57 2.37 -11.45 -16.39
C ASN A 57 0.89 -11.07 -16.47
N HIS A 58 0.52 -9.92 -15.90
CA HIS A 58 -0.82 -9.36 -15.95
C HIS A 58 -0.81 -8.10 -16.79
N ASP A 59 -1.71 -8.00 -17.77
CA ASP A 59 -1.83 -6.84 -18.66
C ASP A 59 -3.05 -6.02 -18.26
N THR A 60 -3.05 -5.53 -17.02
CA THR A 60 -4.13 -4.71 -16.47
C THR A 60 -3.55 -3.56 -15.68
N LEU A 61 -4.34 -2.47 -15.55
CA LEU A 61 -3.99 -1.39 -14.65
C LEU A 61 -4.35 -1.78 -13.21
N THR A 62 -3.47 -1.43 -12.28
CA THR A 62 -3.69 -1.66 -10.86
C THR A 62 -3.18 -0.46 -10.06
N ASP A 63 -3.63 -0.29 -8.84
CA ASP A 63 -3.20 0.81 -7.99
C ASP A 63 -1.97 0.48 -7.16
N ILE A 64 -1.71 -0.80 -6.89
CA ILE A 64 -0.57 -1.23 -6.07
C ILE A 64 -0.07 -2.61 -6.51
N ILE A 65 1.25 -2.80 -6.41
CA ILE A 65 1.89 -4.12 -6.51
C ILE A 65 2.74 -4.32 -5.28
N THR A 66 2.64 -5.51 -4.68
CA THR A 66 3.46 -5.91 -3.53
C THR A 66 4.50 -6.93 -3.96
N PHE A 67 5.76 -6.70 -3.55
CA PHE A 67 6.86 -7.64 -3.75
C PHE A 67 7.38 -8.08 -2.38
N PRO A 68 6.89 -9.21 -1.84
CA PRO A 68 7.38 -9.70 -0.56
C PRO A 68 8.65 -10.52 -0.75
N TYR A 69 9.69 -10.20 0.01
CA TYR A 69 10.96 -10.92 -0.03
C TYR A 69 11.16 -11.80 1.20
N GLN A 70 10.52 -11.42 2.32
CA GLN A 70 10.59 -12.15 3.57
C GLN A 70 9.31 -11.87 4.37
N ASP A 71 8.73 -12.92 4.95
CA ASP A 71 7.42 -12.82 5.60
C ASP A 71 7.48 -12.23 7.01
N ASN A 72 8.44 -12.65 7.82
CA ASN A 72 8.55 -12.18 9.20
C ASN A 72 9.96 -12.40 9.75
N PRO A 73 10.72 -11.36 10.11
CA PRO A 73 10.32 -9.94 9.97
C PRO A 73 10.12 -9.56 8.50
N ILE A 74 9.18 -8.65 8.26
CA ILE A 74 8.78 -8.28 6.91
C ILE A 74 9.93 -7.56 6.19
N HIS A 75 10.27 -8.05 5.00
CA HIS A 75 11.14 -7.36 4.05
C HIS A 75 10.39 -7.35 2.71
N ALA A 76 10.06 -6.15 2.21
CA ALA A 76 9.20 -6.04 1.05
C ALA A 76 9.30 -4.69 0.37
N GLU A 77 8.73 -4.62 -0.84
CA GLU A 77 8.53 -3.37 -1.57
C GLU A 77 7.07 -3.24 -1.98
N LEU A 78 6.53 -2.03 -1.87
CA LEU A 78 5.21 -1.67 -2.38
C LEU A 78 5.39 -0.62 -3.46
N TYR A 79 4.79 -0.85 -4.63
CA TYR A 79 4.76 0.14 -5.71
C TYR A 79 3.32 0.61 -5.89
N LEU A 80 3.12 1.93 -5.84
CA LEU A 80 1.79 2.54 -5.89
C LEU A 80 1.71 3.52 -7.05
N SER A 81 0.64 3.40 -7.87
CA SER A 81 0.37 4.36 -8.95
C SER A 81 -0.39 5.56 -8.41
N ILE A 82 0.26 6.72 -8.40
CA ILE A 82 -0.38 7.98 -7.99
C ILE A 82 -1.54 8.32 -8.92
N ASP A 83 -1.38 8.09 -10.23
CA ASP A 83 -2.44 8.34 -11.22
C ASP A 83 -3.69 7.50 -10.93
N ARG A 84 -3.49 6.20 -10.66
CA ARG A 84 -4.62 5.30 -10.40
C ARG A 84 -5.30 5.62 -9.07
N ILE A 85 -4.53 5.98 -8.06
CA ILE A 85 -5.08 6.36 -6.76
C ILE A 85 -5.91 7.64 -6.86
N LYS A 86 -5.44 8.63 -7.64
CA LYS A 86 -6.21 9.86 -7.90
C LYS A 86 -7.53 9.54 -8.58
N GLU A 87 -7.51 8.67 -9.60
CA GLU A 87 -8.71 8.27 -10.31
C GLU A 87 -9.68 7.53 -9.39
N ASN A 88 -9.18 6.61 -8.58
CA ASN A 88 -10.00 5.87 -7.62
C ASN A 88 -10.65 6.82 -6.60
N ALA A 89 -9.90 7.80 -6.11
CA ALA A 89 -10.44 8.79 -5.17
C ALA A 89 -11.57 9.60 -5.79
N LEU A 90 -11.43 10.01 -7.06
CA LEU A 90 -12.49 10.71 -7.77
C LEU A 90 -13.74 9.86 -7.92
N GLN A 91 -13.58 8.59 -8.30
CA GLN A 91 -14.72 7.68 -8.47
C GLN A 91 -15.42 7.38 -7.15
N LEU A 92 -14.68 7.28 -6.06
CA LEU A 92 -15.21 7.01 -4.73
C LEU A 92 -15.71 8.27 -4.03
N GLU A 93 -15.46 9.44 -4.59
CA GLU A 93 -15.83 10.74 -4.01
C GLU A 93 -15.22 10.93 -2.62
N VAL A 94 -13.94 10.58 -2.47
CA VAL A 94 -13.18 10.76 -1.24
C VAL A 94 -11.93 11.60 -1.51
N PRO A 95 -11.35 12.25 -0.47
CA PRO A 95 -10.10 12.97 -0.65
C PRO A 95 -8.97 12.03 -1.10
N PHE A 96 -8.07 12.54 -1.95
CA PHE A 96 -6.92 11.77 -2.43
C PHE A 96 -6.12 11.16 -1.29
N ILE A 97 -5.83 11.93 -0.25
CA ILE A 97 -5.00 11.43 0.86
C ILE A 97 -5.66 10.27 1.60
N GLN A 98 -6.99 10.25 1.67
CA GLN A 98 -7.72 9.14 2.30
C GLN A 98 -7.55 7.86 1.47
N GLU A 99 -7.71 7.96 0.15
CA GLU A 99 -7.53 6.80 -0.73
C GLU A 99 -6.07 6.34 -0.75
N LEU A 100 -5.11 7.27 -0.75
CA LEU A 100 -3.69 6.93 -0.68
C LEU A 100 -3.39 6.12 0.59
N ARG A 101 -3.89 6.56 1.74
CA ARG A 101 -3.71 5.83 2.99
C ARG A 101 -4.36 4.45 2.94
N ARG A 102 -5.55 4.33 2.35
CA ARG A 102 -6.23 3.05 2.19
C ARG A 102 -5.40 2.08 1.35
N VAL A 103 -4.85 2.54 0.23
CA VAL A 103 -4.04 1.69 -0.65
C VAL A 103 -2.74 1.27 0.03
N ILE A 104 -2.09 2.17 0.74
CA ILE A 104 -0.88 1.85 1.51
C ILE A 104 -1.18 0.74 2.53
N ILE A 105 -2.21 0.91 3.33
CA ILE A 105 -2.49 -0.05 4.39
C ILE A 105 -3.01 -1.38 3.83
N HIS A 106 -3.70 -1.34 2.69
CA HIS A 106 -4.11 -2.54 1.96
C HIS A 106 -2.89 -3.40 1.60
N GLY A 107 -1.84 -2.78 1.06
CA GLY A 107 -0.60 -3.47 0.74
C GLY A 107 0.10 -4.03 1.97
N VAL A 108 0.14 -3.24 3.05
CA VAL A 108 0.74 -3.69 4.32
C VAL A 108 -0.03 -4.90 4.88
N LEU A 109 -1.36 -4.89 4.80
CA LEU A 109 -2.20 -6.01 5.26
C LEU A 109 -1.97 -7.28 4.42
N HIS A 110 -1.75 -7.14 3.12
CA HIS A 110 -1.33 -8.27 2.30
C HIS A 110 -0.02 -8.88 2.82
N LEU A 111 0.93 -8.04 3.20
CA LEU A 111 2.20 -8.50 3.77
C LEU A 111 1.99 -9.21 5.11
N CYS A 112 0.92 -8.89 5.81
CA CYS A 112 0.54 -9.54 7.07
C CYS A 112 -0.37 -10.75 6.87
N GLY A 113 -0.54 -11.22 5.64
CA GLY A 113 -1.23 -12.46 5.36
C GLY A 113 -2.69 -12.36 4.94
N TYR A 114 -3.24 -11.14 4.84
CA TYR A 114 -4.62 -10.98 4.39
C TYR A 114 -4.72 -11.11 2.88
N GLY A 115 -5.68 -11.91 2.40
CA GLY A 115 -5.99 -11.98 0.98
C GLY A 115 -7.21 -11.15 0.61
N ASP A 116 -7.56 -11.14 -0.68
CA ASP A 116 -8.74 -10.41 -1.18
C ASP A 116 -9.38 -11.11 -2.39
N LYS A 117 -9.14 -12.41 -2.55
CA LYS A 117 -9.57 -13.15 -3.75
C LYS A 117 -11.03 -13.60 -3.69
N THR A 118 -11.63 -13.66 -2.51
CA THR A 118 -13.05 -14.03 -2.35
C THR A 118 -13.81 -12.84 -1.75
N ASP A 119 -15.15 -12.86 -1.87
CA ASP A 119 -15.98 -11.82 -1.30
C ASP A 119 -15.80 -11.73 0.22
N GLU A 120 -15.68 -12.88 0.90
CA GLU A 120 -15.45 -12.94 2.34
C GLU A 120 -14.12 -12.31 2.71
N LEU A 121 -13.05 -12.65 1.96
CA LEU A 121 -11.72 -12.09 2.21
C LEU A 121 -11.69 -10.58 1.93
N LYS A 122 -12.41 -10.13 0.90
CA LYS A 122 -12.53 -8.69 0.61
C LYS A 122 -13.20 -7.94 1.76
N GLN A 123 -14.23 -8.52 2.36
CA GLN A 123 -14.92 -7.92 3.50
C GLN A 123 -14.01 -7.82 4.71
N VAL A 124 -13.26 -8.87 5.01
CA VAL A 124 -12.29 -8.86 6.11
C VAL A 124 -11.21 -7.81 5.86
N MET A 125 -10.67 -7.79 4.65
CA MET A 125 -9.65 -6.79 4.26
C MET A 125 -10.19 -5.37 4.44
N ARG A 126 -11.42 -5.10 3.97
CA ARG A 126 -12.04 -3.78 4.08
C ARG A 126 -12.24 -3.38 5.55
N ALA A 127 -12.66 -4.32 6.39
CA ALA A 127 -12.85 -4.05 7.82
C ALA A 127 -11.50 -3.71 8.48
N ARG A 128 -10.43 -4.40 8.15
CA ARG A 128 -9.10 -4.11 8.68
C ARG A 128 -8.57 -2.76 8.16
N GLU A 129 -8.77 -2.46 6.88
CA GLU A 129 -8.42 -1.14 6.33
C GLU A 129 -9.12 -0.03 7.10
N ASN A 130 -10.42 -0.16 7.33
CA ASN A 130 -11.20 0.84 8.06
C ASN A 130 -10.70 1.00 9.50
N HIS A 131 -10.36 -0.09 10.16
CA HIS A 131 -9.79 -0.08 11.51
C HIS A 131 -8.52 0.78 11.56
N TYR A 132 -7.59 0.54 10.63
CA TYR A 132 -6.31 1.26 10.63
C TYR A 132 -6.44 2.69 10.11
N LEU A 133 -7.37 2.95 9.19
CA LEU A 133 -7.64 4.33 8.77
C LEU A 133 -8.11 5.18 9.95
N GLY A 134 -8.93 4.61 10.83
CA GLY A 134 -9.37 5.28 12.05
C GLY A 134 -8.27 5.49 13.08
N ALA A 135 -7.19 4.73 12.98
CA ALA A 135 -6.04 4.80 13.90
C ALA A 135 -4.91 5.69 13.40
N PHE A 136 -5.06 6.35 12.23
CA PHE A 136 -4.02 7.23 11.72
C PHE A 136 -3.80 8.40 12.69
N PRO A 137 -2.54 8.72 13.05
CA PRO A 137 -2.25 9.81 14.01
C PRO A 137 -2.71 11.17 13.47
N GLU A 138 -3.40 11.90 14.29
CA GLU A 138 -3.87 13.26 13.96
C GLU A 138 -2.83 14.33 14.26
#